data_35054075466ffbcf813b72b7127bf1bb
#
_entry.id   35054075466ffbcf813b72b7127bf1bb
#
_cell.length_a   1.000
_cell.length_b   1.000
_cell.length_c   1.000
_cell.angle_alpha   90.00
_cell.angle_beta   90.00
_cell.angle_gamma   90.00
#
_symmetry.space_group_name_H-M   'P 1'
#
loop_
_entity.id
_entity.type
_entity.pdbx_description
1 polymer ?
#
loop_
_entity_poly.entity_id
_entity_poly.type
_entity_poly.pdbx_seq_one_letter_code
_entity_poly.pdbx_strand_id
1 'polypeptide(L)'
;MKKHLNLSAKIVIIDLIIVYLHKLLIMFIKISFMRLTNGYKIPQIGLGTWRTLMKVWLLTVVLGLQACSDNDDNPVEVDVRTISEEMTTVRDYVPLYAVIAHRGSTYWAPEETESAWRWAREMGADYLESDLQCSKDGIIIANHDDNLKRTTNIEEVFGSAIPATRIAFYESLGFSHEDALEQYQRDEDSFRPYYMQSYYYAELLMLDAGKWFGEAFAASRNGGLIDGKLHYSTGQYVSALRDQIAFASGKMLHRNDEGERILPYSIKPEYQGKTLRDIRQAIVVKGTYKDIYMDFLDYDFTDAYVADAQDTGHRPGVYLEFKEPEVNPENMEQRVYDILDSEGWNIITRPATETAFYVNGKVNVGRTSGKVILQTFSNEALRRSNAIFKGRVPMCYLLWLNNPPLPEDFALTTPEGFAEAIKYAQDNGAHIIGPSIAGEPNNYDELNASWQAQLTRCSGMLNHPYTFDTQEQMRKYVDTAEGGIAADGCFTNRSDLSLQYMIDNGLRGRSDIPDPFHPGSTYDNSQASRIVPDPVKTLQRLGY
;
A
#
# COMPACT_ATOMS: atom_id res chain seq x y z
N MET A 1 -35.98 44.25 1.90
CA MET A 1 -36.07 42.77 1.89
C MET A 1 -35.21 42.22 0.74
N LYS A 2 -33.95 41.95 0.98
CA LYS A 2 -33.08 41.20 0.04
C LYS A 2 -33.20 39.73 0.39
N LYS A 3 -33.81 38.93 -0.46
CA LYS A 3 -33.83 37.46 -0.30
C LYS A 3 -32.46 36.95 -0.70
N HIS A 4 -31.66 36.48 0.23
CA HIS A 4 -30.45 35.72 -0.05
C HIS A 4 -30.84 34.33 -0.57
N LEU A 5 -30.41 33.97 -1.79
CA LEU A 5 -30.43 32.60 -2.25
C LEU A 5 -29.44 31.79 -1.41
N ASN A 6 -29.81 30.58 -1.00
CA ASN A 6 -28.90 29.73 -0.24
C ASN A 6 -27.79 29.17 -1.14
N LEU A 7 -26.72 28.67 -0.56
CA LEU A 7 -25.50 28.20 -1.26
C LEU A 7 -25.82 27.14 -2.32
N SER A 8 -26.72 26.18 -2.01
CA SER A 8 -27.14 25.14 -2.94
C SER A 8 -27.81 25.71 -4.19
N ALA A 9 -28.61 26.78 -4.06
CA ALA A 9 -29.23 27.45 -5.19
C ALA A 9 -28.21 28.22 -6.04
N LYS A 10 -27.14 28.75 -5.43
CA LYS A 10 -26.05 29.42 -6.16
C LYS A 10 -25.22 28.41 -6.96
N ILE A 11 -24.90 27.24 -6.37
CA ILE A 11 -24.17 26.15 -7.05
C ILE A 11 -24.97 25.65 -8.25
N VAL A 12 -26.25 25.35 -8.10
CA VAL A 12 -27.11 24.91 -9.19
C VAL A 12 -27.20 25.95 -10.32
N ILE A 13 -27.18 27.24 -10.00
CA ILE A 13 -27.20 28.32 -11.01
C ILE A 13 -25.84 28.36 -11.74
N ILE A 14 -24.73 28.19 -11.06
CA ILE A 14 -23.38 28.17 -11.66
C ILE A 14 -23.26 26.96 -12.59
N ASP A 15 -23.67 25.77 -12.17
CA ASP A 15 -23.66 24.55 -12.99
C ASP A 15 -24.56 24.70 -14.22
N LEU A 16 -25.76 25.28 -14.08
CA LEU A 16 -26.64 25.57 -15.20
C LEU A 16 -26.00 26.56 -16.20
N ILE A 17 -25.28 27.56 -15.71
CA ILE A 17 -24.56 28.53 -16.56
C ILE A 17 -23.42 27.84 -17.29
N ILE A 18 -22.63 27.01 -16.62
CA ILE A 18 -21.50 26.27 -17.22
C ILE A 18 -22.03 25.32 -18.30
N VAL A 19 -23.06 24.53 -18.01
CA VAL A 19 -23.69 23.62 -18.98
C VAL A 19 -24.27 24.40 -20.18
N TYR A 20 -24.86 25.57 -19.95
CA TYR A 20 -25.40 26.41 -21.02
C TYR A 20 -24.31 27.00 -21.90
N LEU A 21 -23.21 27.47 -21.33
CA LEU A 21 -22.03 27.96 -22.03
C LEU A 21 -21.34 26.87 -22.83
N HIS A 22 -21.23 25.68 -22.29
CA HIS A 22 -20.67 24.50 -22.95
C HIS A 22 -21.54 24.09 -24.17
N LYS A 23 -22.86 24.06 -24.03
CA LYS A 23 -23.78 23.81 -25.15
C LYS A 23 -23.71 24.89 -26.23
N LEU A 24 -23.56 26.15 -25.85
CA LEU A 24 -23.36 27.26 -26.78
C LEU A 24 -22.04 27.12 -27.54
N LEU A 25 -20.96 26.73 -26.90
CA LEU A 25 -19.66 26.49 -27.52
C LEU A 25 -19.72 25.33 -28.51
N ILE A 26 -20.34 24.21 -28.16
CA ILE A 26 -20.55 23.07 -29.06
C ILE A 26 -21.41 23.47 -30.25
N MET A 27 -22.45 24.27 -30.04
CA MET A 27 -23.29 24.77 -31.10
C MET A 27 -22.52 25.70 -32.06
N PHE A 28 -21.65 26.58 -31.55
CA PHE A 28 -20.79 27.43 -32.34
C PHE A 28 -19.76 26.63 -33.17
N ILE A 29 -19.14 25.61 -32.54
CA ILE A 29 -18.20 24.70 -33.24
C ILE A 29 -18.94 23.94 -34.35
N LYS A 30 -20.13 23.40 -34.09
CA LYS A 30 -20.94 22.70 -35.10
C LYS A 30 -21.36 23.62 -36.24
N ILE A 31 -21.78 24.87 -35.96
CA ILE A 31 -22.12 25.86 -37.00
C ILE A 31 -20.90 26.25 -37.81
N SER A 32 -19.72 26.40 -37.21
CA SER A 32 -18.47 26.66 -37.93
C SER A 32 -18.06 25.49 -38.81
N PHE A 33 -18.24 24.25 -38.36
CA PHE A 33 -17.95 23.04 -39.13
C PHE A 33 -18.93 22.86 -40.30
N MET A 34 -20.23 23.11 -40.10
CA MET A 34 -21.24 23.08 -41.18
C MET A 34 -21.00 24.15 -42.25
N ARG A 35 -20.45 25.32 -41.88
CA ARG A 35 -20.10 26.37 -42.88
C ARG A 35 -18.85 26.02 -43.70
N LEU A 36 -17.89 25.28 -43.12
CA LEU A 36 -16.69 24.82 -43.80
C LEU A 36 -16.99 23.78 -44.92
N THR A 37 -18.03 22.98 -44.72
CA THR A 37 -18.42 21.93 -45.69
C THR A 37 -19.27 22.45 -46.85
N ASN A 38 -19.85 23.65 -46.77
CA ASN A 38 -20.77 24.18 -47.78
C ASN A 38 -20.24 25.36 -48.62
N GLY A 39 -18.92 25.60 -48.63
CA GLY A 39 -18.27 26.50 -49.58
C GLY A 39 -18.51 28.01 -49.41
N TYR A 40 -19.06 28.46 -48.27
CA TYR A 40 -19.27 29.91 -47.99
C TYR A 40 -18.05 30.56 -47.34
N LYS A 41 -17.66 31.79 -47.86
CA LYS A 41 -16.58 32.60 -47.29
C LYS A 41 -16.94 33.04 -45.87
N ILE A 42 -16.05 32.79 -44.92
CA ILE A 42 -16.17 33.22 -43.52
C ILE A 42 -15.92 34.72 -43.44
N PRO A 43 -16.81 35.52 -42.82
CA PRO A 43 -16.50 36.90 -42.48
C PRO A 43 -15.35 36.93 -41.46
N GLN A 44 -14.35 37.80 -41.66
CA GLN A 44 -13.28 38.01 -40.67
C GLN A 44 -13.91 38.49 -39.36
N ILE A 45 -13.96 37.60 -38.35
CA ILE A 45 -14.26 37.96 -36.97
C ILE A 45 -13.04 38.71 -36.46
N GLY A 46 -13.19 39.98 -36.17
CA GLY A 46 -12.08 40.86 -35.79
C GLY A 46 -11.35 40.36 -34.52
N LEU A 47 -10.03 40.54 -34.48
CA LEU A 47 -9.13 40.21 -33.37
C LEU A 47 -9.62 40.70 -31.98
N GLY A 48 -10.54 41.69 -31.95
CA GLY A 48 -11.15 42.21 -30.72
C GLY A 48 -12.03 41.21 -29.98
N THR A 49 -12.77 40.35 -30.70
CA THR A 49 -13.69 39.37 -30.10
C THR A 49 -12.94 38.21 -29.44
N TRP A 50 -11.81 37.79 -30.00
CA TRP A 50 -10.92 36.80 -29.40
C TRP A 50 -10.25 37.31 -28.12
N ARG A 51 -9.83 38.59 -28.10
CA ARG A 51 -9.26 39.21 -26.89
C ARG A 51 -10.29 39.33 -25.77
N THR A 52 -11.55 39.54 -26.08
CA THR A 52 -12.64 39.61 -25.08
C THR A 52 -12.98 38.22 -24.55
N LEU A 53 -13.04 37.20 -25.42
CA LEU A 53 -13.25 35.80 -25.01
C LEU A 53 -12.07 35.27 -24.17
N MET A 54 -10.81 35.56 -24.56
CA MET A 54 -9.65 35.23 -23.74
C MET A 54 -9.65 35.96 -22.39
N LYS A 55 -10.07 37.23 -22.33
CA LYS A 55 -10.18 37.93 -21.05
C LYS A 55 -11.26 37.36 -20.15
N VAL A 56 -12.38 36.93 -20.71
CA VAL A 56 -13.45 36.24 -19.95
C VAL A 56 -12.95 34.87 -19.48
N TRP A 57 -12.19 34.15 -20.30
CA TRP A 57 -11.59 32.86 -19.92
C TRP A 57 -10.49 33.02 -18.86
N LEU A 58 -9.61 34.03 -19.02
CA LEU A 58 -8.63 34.38 -17.98
C LEU A 58 -9.32 34.84 -16.67
N LEU A 59 -10.42 35.58 -16.77
CA LEU A 59 -11.18 36.00 -15.58
C LEU A 59 -11.83 34.78 -14.87
N THR A 60 -12.33 33.79 -15.64
CA THR A 60 -12.90 32.56 -15.06
C THR A 60 -11.83 31.66 -14.45
N VAL A 61 -10.65 31.60 -15.06
CA VAL A 61 -9.49 30.87 -14.50
C VAL A 61 -8.93 31.59 -13.27
N VAL A 62 -8.82 32.92 -13.29
CA VAL A 62 -8.38 33.71 -12.14
C VAL A 62 -9.42 33.67 -11.01
N LEU A 63 -10.72 33.65 -11.30
CA LEU A 63 -11.77 33.47 -10.30
C LEU A 63 -11.82 32.02 -9.78
N GLY A 64 -11.41 31.04 -10.56
CA GLY A 64 -11.21 29.65 -10.11
C GLY A 64 -9.99 29.47 -9.22
N LEU A 65 -8.95 30.28 -9.39
CA LEU A 65 -7.75 30.33 -8.53
C LEU A 65 -7.94 31.18 -7.26
N GLN A 66 -8.95 32.07 -7.23
CA GLN A 66 -9.35 32.83 -6.05
C GLN A 66 -10.48 32.18 -5.25
N ALA A 67 -10.95 31.00 -5.61
CA ALA A 67 -11.90 30.23 -4.83
C ALA A 67 -11.30 29.67 -3.52
N CYS A 68 -10.02 29.94 -3.26
CA CYS A 68 -9.41 29.84 -1.93
C CYS A 68 -9.51 31.13 -1.10
N SER A 69 -10.16 32.19 -1.60
CA SER A 69 -10.43 33.40 -0.81
C SER A 69 -11.74 34.06 -1.26
N ASP A 70 -12.57 34.38 -0.30
CA ASP A 70 -13.76 35.20 -0.30
C ASP A 70 -15.10 34.48 -0.52
N ASN A 71 -15.64 33.97 0.58
CA ASN A 71 -17.07 34.00 0.85
C ASN A 71 -17.31 34.47 2.28
N ASP A 72 -17.93 35.67 2.39
CA ASP A 72 -18.47 36.22 3.60
C ASP A 72 -19.68 35.40 4.10
N ASP A 73 -19.43 34.30 4.72
CA ASP A 73 -20.23 33.64 5.75
C ASP A 73 -19.24 32.75 6.50
N ASN A 74 -18.52 33.34 7.47
CA ASN A 74 -17.55 32.77 8.38
C ASN A 74 -17.24 31.27 8.09
N PRO A 75 -16.51 30.91 7.05
CA PRO A 75 -15.80 29.64 7.07
C PRO A 75 -14.73 29.88 8.14
N VAL A 76 -14.74 29.08 9.17
CA VAL A 76 -13.57 28.93 10.03
C VAL A 76 -12.41 28.68 9.06
N GLU A 77 -11.50 29.64 8.97
CA GLU A 77 -10.33 29.56 8.09
C GLU A 77 -9.48 28.41 8.67
N VAL A 78 -9.62 27.22 8.06
CA VAL A 78 -8.90 26.04 8.52
C VAL A 78 -7.46 26.25 8.08
N ASP A 79 -6.60 26.56 9.03
CA ASP A 79 -5.16 26.73 8.79
C ASP A 79 -4.53 25.36 8.50
N VAL A 80 -4.32 25.08 7.22
CA VAL A 80 -3.59 23.89 6.78
C VAL A 80 -2.15 24.28 6.51
N ARG A 81 -1.26 23.84 7.39
CA ARG A 81 0.18 24.06 7.24
C ARG A 81 0.71 23.30 6.02
N THR A 82 1.50 23.98 5.19
CA THR A 82 2.23 23.34 4.09
C THR A 82 3.47 22.61 4.61
N ILE A 83 3.84 21.50 3.95
CA ILE A 83 5.10 20.78 4.25
C ILE A 83 6.32 21.65 3.95
N SER A 84 7.43 21.38 4.66
CA SER A 84 8.70 22.08 4.45
C SER A 84 9.34 21.70 3.10
N GLU A 85 10.35 22.45 2.67
CA GLU A 85 11.13 22.16 1.47
C GLU A 85 11.84 20.80 1.58
N GLU A 86 12.33 20.41 2.77
CA GLU A 86 12.92 19.12 3.02
C GLU A 86 11.90 17.98 2.86
N MET A 87 10.71 18.15 3.43
CA MET A 87 9.62 17.19 3.25
C MET A 87 9.15 17.12 1.80
N THR A 88 9.09 18.23 1.09
CA THR A 88 8.79 18.28 -0.35
C THR A 88 9.77 17.42 -1.14
N THR A 89 11.07 17.53 -0.84
CA THR A 89 12.09 16.70 -1.49
C THR A 89 11.86 15.21 -1.29
N VAL A 90 11.49 14.78 -0.07
CA VAL A 90 11.21 13.36 0.22
C VAL A 90 9.89 12.92 -0.38
N ARG A 91 8.86 13.77 -0.37
CA ARG A 91 7.59 13.52 -1.09
C ARG A 91 7.83 13.23 -2.58
N ASP A 92 8.69 14.01 -3.22
CA ASP A 92 8.99 13.92 -4.66
C ASP A 92 9.81 12.66 -5.04
N TYR A 93 10.23 11.85 -4.05
CA TYR A 93 10.75 10.50 -4.32
C TYR A 93 9.66 9.53 -4.78
N VAL A 94 8.39 9.86 -4.61
CA VAL A 94 7.25 8.99 -4.93
C VAL A 94 6.67 9.39 -6.29
N PRO A 95 6.47 8.45 -7.24
CA PRO A 95 5.83 8.75 -8.50
C PRO A 95 4.37 9.16 -8.32
N LEU A 96 3.91 10.15 -9.08
CA LEU A 96 2.49 10.48 -9.16
C LEU A 96 1.71 9.37 -9.87
N TYR A 97 0.46 9.19 -9.47
CA TYR A 97 -0.46 8.18 -10.00
C TYR A 97 0.07 6.75 -9.81
N ALA A 98 0.74 6.53 -8.67
CA ALA A 98 1.29 5.25 -8.32
C ALA A 98 0.20 4.18 -8.15
N VAL A 99 0.42 3.00 -8.74
CA VAL A 99 -0.41 1.82 -8.51
C VAL A 99 0.26 0.95 -7.45
N ILE A 100 -0.38 0.89 -6.28
CA ILE A 100 0.12 0.19 -5.09
C ILE A 100 -0.64 -1.12 -4.97
N ALA A 101 0.06 -2.24 -5.20
CA ALA A 101 -0.52 -3.57 -5.14
C ALA A 101 -0.77 -3.97 -3.68
N HIS A 102 -1.98 -3.69 -3.16
CA HIS A 102 -2.41 -3.96 -1.81
C HIS A 102 -2.26 -5.45 -1.49
N ARG A 103 -1.36 -5.79 -0.57
CA ARG A 103 -0.94 -7.15 -0.20
C ARG A 103 -0.57 -8.02 -1.41
N GLY A 104 -0.07 -7.41 -2.50
CA GLY A 104 0.25 -8.09 -3.75
C GLY A 104 -0.91 -8.21 -4.75
N SER A 105 -1.99 -7.42 -4.62
CA SER A 105 -3.20 -7.51 -5.46
C SER A 105 -4.02 -8.77 -5.20
N THR A 106 -4.70 -8.80 -4.08
CA THR A 106 -5.36 -9.97 -3.47
C THR A 106 -6.51 -10.60 -4.28
N TYR A 107 -6.90 -10.01 -5.41
CA TYR A 107 -7.94 -10.57 -6.27
C TYR A 107 -7.48 -11.83 -7.02
N TRP A 108 -6.21 -11.86 -7.45
CA TRP A 108 -5.67 -12.90 -8.34
C TRP A 108 -4.89 -14.00 -7.60
N ALA A 109 -4.31 -13.69 -6.45
CA ALA A 109 -3.48 -14.60 -5.67
C ALA A 109 -3.66 -14.33 -4.17
N PRO A 110 -3.36 -15.32 -3.30
CA PRO A 110 -3.47 -15.14 -1.85
C PRO A 110 -2.57 -14.01 -1.37
N GLU A 111 -3.13 -13.17 -0.48
CA GLU A 111 -2.46 -11.99 0.04
C GLU A 111 -1.10 -12.31 0.67
N GLU A 112 -0.14 -11.38 0.49
CA GLU A 112 1.18 -11.39 1.13
C GLU A 112 2.02 -12.65 0.90
N THR A 113 1.85 -13.26 -0.27
CA THR A 113 2.58 -14.45 -0.68
C THR A 113 3.48 -14.19 -1.88
N GLU A 114 4.39 -15.15 -2.13
CA GLU A 114 5.23 -15.13 -3.33
C GLU A 114 4.41 -14.98 -4.61
N SER A 115 3.29 -15.71 -4.71
CA SER A 115 2.43 -15.67 -5.89
C SER A 115 1.83 -14.29 -6.13
N ALA A 116 1.35 -13.62 -5.10
CA ALA A 116 0.74 -12.30 -5.19
C ALA A 116 1.77 -11.24 -5.60
N TRP A 117 2.91 -11.17 -4.92
CA TRP A 117 3.92 -10.14 -5.21
C TRP A 117 4.65 -10.36 -6.54
N ARG A 118 4.94 -11.61 -6.91
CA ARG A 118 5.50 -11.89 -8.25
C ARG A 118 4.51 -11.51 -9.34
N TRP A 119 3.23 -11.84 -9.15
CA TRP A 119 2.19 -11.45 -10.09
C TRP A 119 2.08 -9.93 -10.22
N ALA A 120 1.98 -9.20 -9.11
CA ALA A 120 1.88 -7.75 -9.11
C ALA A 120 3.10 -7.06 -9.77
N ARG A 121 4.32 -7.58 -9.49
CA ARG A 121 5.55 -7.15 -10.18
C ARG A 121 5.43 -7.31 -11.68
N GLU A 122 5.03 -8.49 -12.14
CA GLU A 122 4.95 -8.81 -13.58
C GLU A 122 3.80 -8.07 -14.28
N MET A 123 2.77 -7.66 -13.56
CA MET A 123 1.74 -6.76 -14.07
C MET A 123 2.24 -5.31 -14.24
N GLY A 124 3.30 -4.91 -13.55
CA GLY A 124 3.86 -3.58 -13.59
C GLY A 124 3.28 -2.62 -12.56
N ALA A 125 2.87 -3.12 -11.40
CA ALA A 125 2.56 -2.29 -10.23
C ALA A 125 3.82 -1.49 -9.79
N ASP A 126 3.62 -0.27 -9.31
CA ASP A 126 4.72 0.61 -8.90
C ASP A 126 5.26 0.22 -7.54
N TYR A 127 4.39 -0.26 -6.66
CA TYR A 127 4.75 -0.75 -5.32
C TYR A 127 4.09 -2.09 -5.03
N LEU A 128 4.83 -2.92 -4.29
CA LEU A 128 4.32 -4.10 -3.60
C LEU A 128 4.05 -3.69 -2.15
N GLU A 129 2.81 -3.77 -1.72
CA GLU A 129 2.45 -3.40 -0.36
C GLU A 129 2.40 -4.63 0.54
N SER A 130 2.67 -4.44 1.83
CA SER A 130 2.55 -5.45 2.89
C SER A 130 2.26 -4.88 4.25
N ASP A 131 1.57 -5.69 5.05
CA ASP A 131 1.28 -5.48 6.47
C ASP A 131 2.32 -6.22 7.31
N LEU A 132 3.07 -5.50 8.14
CA LEU A 132 4.17 -6.09 8.90
C LEU A 132 3.74 -6.46 10.31
N GLN A 133 4.05 -7.69 10.69
CA GLN A 133 3.93 -8.24 12.03
C GLN A 133 5.28 -8.80 12.46
N CYS A 134 5.41 -9.21 13.71
CA CYS A 134 6.65 -9.78 14.22
C CYS A 134 6.40 -11.18 14.80
N SER A 135 7.21 -12.16 14.37
CA SER A 135 7.23 -13.48 15.00
C SER A 135 7.79 -13.44 16.42
N LYS A 136 7.62 -14.53 17.15
CA LYS A 136 8.13 -14.65 18.54
C LYS A 136 9.64 -14.43 18.64
N ASP A 137 10.40 -14.86 17.66
CA ASP A 137 11.86 -14.68 17.57
C ASP A 137 12.29 -13.39 16.85
N GLY A 138 11.33 -12.53 16.54
CA GLY A 138 11.62 -11.19 16.06
C GLY A 138 11.90 -11.09 14.57
N ILE A 139 11.52 -12.08 13.77
CA ILE A 139 11.53 -11.98 12.32
C ILE A 139 10.32 -11.16 11.87
N ILE A 140 10.54 -10.19 10.99
CA ILE A 140 9.47 -9.38 10.41
C ILE A 140 8.75 -10.18 9.34
N ILE A 141 7.46 -10.40 9.56
CA ILE A 141 6.57 -11.23 8.77
C ILE A 141 5.54 -10.33 8.08
N ALA A 142 5.16 -10.67 6.87
CA ALA A 142 4.05 -10.05 6.17
C ALA A 142 2.76 -10.82 6.45
N ASN A 143 1.81 -10.20 7.14
CA ASN A 143 0.48 -10.73 7.42
C ASN A 143 -0.43 -9.63 7.97
N HIS A 144 -1.60 -9.44 7.36
CA HIS A 144 -2.52 -8.36 7.76
C HIS A 144 -3.01 -8.49 9.19
N ASP A 145 -3.59 -9.64 9.52
CA ASP A 145 -4.15 -9.87 10.84
C ASP A 145 -3.03 -10.23 11.84
N ASP A 146 -3.18 -9.86 13.08
CA ASP A 146 -2.35 -10.37 14.17
C ASP A 146 -2.57 -11.89 14.40
N ASN A 147 -3.67 -12.43 13.85
CA ASN A 147 -4.13 -13.81 13.95
C ASN A 147 -4.06 -14.53 12.59
N LEU A 148 -3.38 -15.67 12.55
CA LEU A 148 -3.07 -16.45 11.35
C LEU A 148 -4.21 -17.33 10.82
N LYS A 149 -5.37 -17.39 11.50
CA LYS A 149 -6.47 -18.32 11.13
C LYS A 149 -7.06 -18.05 9.76
N ARG A 150 -7.20 -16.78 9.40
CA ARG A 150 -7.85 -16.40 8.14
C ARG A 150 -6.98 -16.73 6.94
N THR A 151 -5.67 -16.57 7.06
CA THR A 151 -4.73 -16.61 5.93
C THR A 151 -3.89 -17.88 5.86
N THR A 152 -3.98 -18.77 6.88
CA THR A 152 -3.18 -20.00 6.92
C THR A 152 -3.99 -21.21 7.39
N ASN A 153 -3.38 -22.38 7.30
CA ASN A 153 -3.92 -23.63 7.85
C ASN A 153 -3.48 -23.92 9.30
N ILE A 154 -3.22 -22.89 10.10
CA ILE A 154 -2.65 -23.00 11.44
C ILE A 154 -3.50 -23.87 12.39
N GLU A 155 -4.83 -23.82 12.25
CA GLU A 155 -5.74 -24.65 13.07
C GLU A 155 -5.52 -26.14 12.84
N GLU A 156 -5.22 -26.54 11.60
CA GLU A 156 -4.94 -27.93 11.26
C GLU A 156 -3.54 -28.37 11.73
N VAL A 157 -2.54 -27.47 11.63
CA VAL A 157 -1.13 -27.80 11.89
C VAL A 157 -0.82 -27.78 13.38
N PHE A 158 -1.31 -26.77 14.11
CA PHE A 158 -0.95 -26.58 15.53
C PHE A 158 -2.11 -26.74 16.52
N GLY A 159 -3.37 -26.64 16.09
CA GLY A 159 -4.52 -26.62 16.99
C GLY A 159 -4.52 -25.37 17.89
N SER A 160 -5.44 -25.34 18.85
CA SER A 160 -5.68 -24.18 19.72
C SER A 160 -4.94 -24.22 21.06
N ALA A 161 -4.25 -25.30 21.39
CA ALA A 161 -3.62 -25.48 22.68
C ALA A 161 -2.12 -25.74 22.56
N ILE A 162 -1.40 -25.39 23.61
CA ILE A 162 -0.03 -25.86 23.78
C ILE A 162 -0.09 -27.39 23.94
N PRO A 163 0.70 -28.17 23.18
CA PRO A 163 0.65 -29.62 23.27
C PRO A 163 0.96 -30.09 24.71
N ALA A 164 0.09 -30.93 25.27
CA ALA A 164 0.30 -31.54 26.60
C ALA A 164 1.60 -32.35 26.69
N THR A 165 2.17 -32.76 25.56
CA THR A 165 3.52 -33.36 25.49
C THR A 165 4.61 -32.43 26.04
N ARG A 166 4.33 -31.13 26.19
CA ARG A 166 5.25 -30.18 26.85
C ARG A 166 5.49 -30.49 28.33
N ILE A 167 4.52 -31.08 29.02
CA ILE A 167 4.69 -31.54 30.44
C ILE A 167 5.76 -32.64 30.50
N ALA A 168 5.59 -33.72 29.71
CA ALA A 168 6.57 -34.80 29.61
C ALA A 168 7.96 -34.31 29.18
N PHE A 169 7.96 -33.24 28.47
CA PHE A 169 9.17 -32.56 28.04
C PHE A 169 9.90 -31.89 29.22
N TYR A 170 9.22 -31.10 30.05
CA TYR A 170 9.81 -30.51 31.25
C TYR A 170 10.34 -31.59 32.20
N GLU A 171 9.59 -32.70 32.37
CA GLU A 171 10.03 -33.85 33.10
C GLU A 171 11.34 -34.46 32.56
N SER A 172 11.48 -34.55 31.22
CA SER A 172 12.71 -35.06 30.59
C SER A 172 13.93 -34.16 30.82
N LEU A 173 13.70 -32.90 31.22
CA LEU A 173 14.73 -31.94 31.60
C LEU A 173 15.11 -32.00 33.09
N GLY A 174 14.48 -32.91 33.87
CA GLY A 174 14.71 -33.07 35.26
C GLY A 174 13.81 -32.24 36.16
N PHE A 175 12.76 -31.60 35.63
CA PHE A 175 11.72 -30.98 36.45
C PHE A 175 10.92 -32.08 37.19
N SER A 176 10.50 -31.81 38.41
CA SER A 176 9.47 -32.62 39.03
C SER A 176 8.16 -32.50 38.23
N HIS A 177 7.26 -33.45 38.40
CA HIS A 177 5.93 -33.39 37.75
C HIS A 177 5.18 -32.09 38.13
N GLU A 178 5.30 -31.67 39.39
CA GLU A 178 4.68 -30.45 39.91
C GLU A 178 5.27 -29.19 39.26
N ASP A 179 6.59 -29.07 39.17
CA ASP A 179 7.28 -27.96 38.51
C ASP A 179 6.99 -27.95 37.00
N ALA A 180 6.90 -29.12 36.38
CA ALA A 180 6.56 -29.27 34.96
C ALA A 180 5.14 -28.76 34.66
N LEU A 181 4.19 -29.06 35.54
CA LEU A 181 2.81 -28.54 35.43
C LEU A 181 2.76 -27.03 35.65
N GLU A 182 3.48 -26.50 36.63
CA GLU A 182 3.53 -25.05 36.88
C GLU A 182 4.12 -24.31 35.69
N GLN A 183 5.18 -24.83 35.06
CA GLN A 183 5.79 -24.22 33.91
C GLN A 183 4.85 -24.30 32.66
N TYR A 184 4.16 -25.43 32.49
CA TYR A 184 3.15 -25.59 31.45
C TYR A 184 2.04 -24.55 31.61
N GLN A 185 1.55 -24.32 32.83
CA GLN A 185 0.51 -23.32 33.09
C GLN A 185 1.00 -21.90 32.76
N ARG A 186 2.24 -21.54 33.12
CA ARG A 186 2.84 -20.24 32.74
C ARG A 186 2.90 -20.07 31.23
N ASP A 187 3.23 -21.13 30.50
CA ASP A 187 3.24 -21.11 29.05
C ASP A 187 1.82 -20.92 28.49
N GLU A 188 0.80 -21.60 29.06
CA GLU A 188 -0.61 -21.39 28.62
C GLU A 188 -1.08 -19.97 28.90
N ASP A 189 -0.75 -19.39 30.06
CA ASP A 189 -1.14 -18.04 30.44
C ASP A 189 -0.54 -16.98 29.50
N SER A 190 0.65 -17.24 28.95
CA SER A 190 1.34 -16.35 28.02
C SER A 190 1.07 -16.64 26.54
N PHE A 191 0.55 -17.85 26.23
CA PHE A 191 0.32 -18.29 24.86
C PHE A 191 -1.02 -17.77 24.34
N ARG A 192 -1.00 -17.10 23.19
CA ARG A 192 -2.19 -16.68 22.47
C ARG A 192 -2.32 -17.54 21.22
N PRO A 193 -3.28 -18.50 21.18
CA PRO A 193 -3.44 -19.40 20.05
C PRO A 193 -3.63 -18.61 18.74
N TYR A 194 -2.91 -19.01 17.71
CA TYR A 194 -2.95 -18.47 16.36
C TYR A 194 -2.38 -17.06 16.15
N TYR A 195 -1.99 -16.36 17.24
CA TYR A 195 -1.37 -15.05 17.13
C TYR A 195 0.09 -15.17 16.69
N MET A 196 0.49 -14.31 15.74
CA MET A 196 1.82 -14.31 15.12
C MET A 196 2.95 -14.34 16.17
N GLN A 197 2.82 -13.55 17.23
CA GLN A 197 3.82 -13.38 18.28
C GLN A 197 3.97 -14.61 19.19
N SER A 198 3.10 -15.60 19.04
CA SER A 198 3.17 -16.87 19.78
C SER A 198 4.00 -17.95 19.08
N TYR A 199 4.40 -17.72 17.81
CA TYR A 199 5.09 -18.71 16.99
C TYR A 199 6.44 -18.20 16.50
N TYR A 200 7.40 -19.11 16.41
CA TYR A 200 8.71 -18.85 15.83
C TYR A 200 8.62 -18.90 14.31
N TYR A 201 9.47 -18.14 13.62
CA TYR A 201 9.46 -18.13 12.16
C TYR A 201 9.63 -19.53 11.55
N ALA A 202 10.52 -20.35 12.10
CA ALA A 202 10.68 -21.75 11.67
C ALA A 202 9.38 -22.57 11.76
N GLU A 203 8.51 -22.27 12.75
CA GLU A 203 7.19 -22.87 12.86
C GLU A 203 6.22 -22.32 11.83
N LEU A 204 6.24 -21.02 11.60
CA LEU A 204 5.41 -20.36 10.59
C LEU A 204 5.69 -20.89 9.18
N LEU A 205 6.93 -21.27 8.88
CA LEU A 205 7.31 -21.90 7.61
C LEU A 205 6.70 -23.32 7.39
N MET A 206 6.08 -23.90 8.40
CA MET A 206 5.33 -25.15 8.26
C MET A 206 3.89 -24.94 7.78
N LEU A 207 3.43 -23.69 7.72
CA LEU A 207 2.06 -23.33 7.36
C LEU A 207 1.92 -23.13 5.84
N ASP A 208 0.73 -23.39 5.34
CA ASP A 208 0.31 -23.03 3.98
C ASP A 208 -0.53 -21.76 4.03
N ALA A 209 0.01 -20.66 3.49
CA ALA A 209 -0.64 -19.35 3.41
C ALA A 209 -1.50 -19.18 2.14
N GLY A 210 -1.58 -20.20 1.28
CA GLY A 210 -2.34 -20.17 0.02
C GLY A 210 -3.61 -21.00 0.02
N LYS A 211 -3.73 -21.97 0.91
CA LYS A 211 -4.81 -22.97 0.91
C LYS A 211 -6.21 -22.36 0.99
N TRP A 212 -6.41 -21.36 1.83
CA TRP A 212 -7.70 -20.68 2.05
C TRP A 212 -8.22 -19.97 0.80
N PHE A 213 -7.34 -19.49 -0.07
CA PHE A 213 -7.67 -18.65 -1.21
C PHE A 213 -8.58 -19.39 -2.21
N GLY A 214 -8.23 -20.62 -2.59
CA GLY A 214 -9.04 -21.43 -3.48
C GLY A 214 -10.39 -21.83 -2.90
N GLU A 215 -10.41 -22.25 -1.65
CA GLU A 215 -11.61 -22.74 -0.98
C GLU A 215 -12.62 -21.62 -0.66
N ALA A 216 -12.15 -20.50 -0.13
CA ALA A 216 -13.04 -19.45 0.39
C ALA A 216 -13.53 -18.47 -0.69
N PHE A 217 -12.73 -18.20 -1.74
CA PHE A 217 -12.97 -17.07 -2.64
C PHE A 217 -12.99 -17.42 -4.13
N ALA A 218 -12.72 -18.64 -4.52
CA ALA A 218 -12.66 -19.07 -5.92
C ALA A 218 -13.96 -18.78 -6.69
N ALA A 219 -15.10 -19.01 -6.08
CA ALA A 219 -16.41 -18.79 -6.71
C ALA A 219 -16.76 -17.32 -6.94
N SER A 220 -16.21 -16.39 -6.16
CA SER A 220 -16.43 -14.96 -6.26
C SER A 220 -15.40 -14.24 -7.11
N ARG A 221 -14.35 -14.92 -7.54
CA ARG A 221 -13.22 -14.36 -8.27
C ARG A 221 -13.01 -15.10 -9.58
N ASN A 222 -13.19 -14.42 -10.70
CA ASN A 222 -12.98 -15.02 -12.01
C ASN A 222 -11.59 -15.65 -12.17
N GLY A 223 -10.58 -15.10 -11.51
CA GLY A 223 -9.23 -15.64 -11.48
C GLY A 223 -9.08 -16.96 -10.74
N GLY A 224 -10.06 -17.38 -9.95
CA GLY A 224 -10.11 -18.70 -9.32
C GLY A 224 -10.42 -19.84 -10.29
N LEU A 225 -10.87 -19.52 -11.51
CA LEU A 225 -11.19 -20.49 -12.55
C LEU A 225 -10.34 -20.22 -13.79
N ILE A 226 -9.40 -21.10 -14.09
CA ILE A 226 -8.59 -21.06 -15.31
C ILE A 226 -8.99 -22.27 -16.16
N ASP A 227 -9.42 -22.02 -17.41
CA ASP A 227 -9.92 -23.06 -18.33
C ASP A 227 -11.02 -23.93 -17.72
N GLY A 228 -11.90 -23.33 -16.90
CA GLY A 228 -13.00 -24.05 -16.24
C GLY A 228 -12.57 -24.94 -15.07
N LYS A 229 -11.30 -24.89 -14.66
CA LYS A 229 -10.77 -25.58 -13.48
C LYS A 229 -10.45 -24.62 -12.38
N LEU A 230 -10.78 -25.01 -11.15
CA LEU A 230 -10.40 -24.26 -9.97
C LEU A 230 -8.87 -24.25 -9.84
N HIS A 231 -8.31 -23.06 -9.78
CA HIS A 231 -6.89 -22.82 -9.58
C HIS A 231 -6.63 -22.48 -8.11
N TYR A 232 -5.78 -23.27 -7.47
CA TYR A 232 -5.36 -23.06 -6.09
C TYR A 232 -3.94 -22.54 -6.07
N SER A 233 -3.72 -21.52 -5.27
CA SER A 233 -2.37 -21.05 -4.95
C SER A 233 -1.89 -21.72 -3.66
N THR A 234 -1.86 -23.05 -3.67
CA THR A 234 -1.39 -23.86 -2.54
C THR A 234 0.13 -23.88 -2.47
N GLY A 235 0.69 -24.28 -1.33
CA GLY A 235 2.13 -24.34 -1.12
C GLY A 235 2.79 -22.97 -1.00
N GLN A 236 2.02 -21.93 -0.66
CA GLN A 236 2.55 -20.61 -0.34
C GLN A 236 3.02 -20.58 1.11
N TYR A 237 4.25 -20.12 1.31
CA TYR A 237 4.82 -19.97 2.65
C TYR A 237 4.41 -18.63 3.26
N VAL A 238 4.33 -18.57 4.59
CA VAL A 238 4.26 -17.30 5.32
C VAL A 238 5.54 -16.52 5.02
N SER A 239 5.38 -15.34 4.45
CA SER A 239 6.49 -14.57 3.91
C SER A 239 7.10 -13.64 4.96
N ALA A 240 8.42 -13.48 4.91
CA ALA A 240 9.11 -12.43 5.65
C ALA A 240 9.28 -11.17 4.79
N LEU A 241 9.57 -10.03 5.42
CA LEU A 241 9.93 -8.79 4.71
C LEU A 241 11.08 -9.01 3.71
N ARG A 242 12.05 -9.86 4.06
CA ARG A 242 13.15 -10.22 3.14
C ARG A 242 12.67 -10.92 1.88
N ASP A 243 11.63 -11.74 1.98
CA ASP A 243 11.00 -12.40 0.85
C ASP A 243 10.39 -11.37 -0.11
N GLN A 244 9.62 -10.41 0.41
CA GLN A 244 9.04 -9.33 -0.39
C GLN A 244 10.11 -8.50 -1.12
N ILE A 245 11.19 -8.12 -0.42
CA ILE A 245 12.33 -7.39 -1.00
C ILE A 245 12.97 -8.21 -2.13
N ALA A 246 13.14 -9.51 -1.93
CA ALA A 246 13.68 -10.39 -2.96
C ALA A 246 12.77 -10.46 -4.19
N PHE A 247 11.45 -10.56 -4.00
CA PHE A 247 10.48 -10.58 -5.10
C PHE A 247 10.46 -9.24 -5.85
N ALA A 248 10.49 -8.12 -5.15
CA ALA A 248 10.60 -6.78 -5.75
C ALA A 248 11.90 -6.64 -6.58
N SER A 249 12.97 -7.34 -6.18
CA SER A 249 14.27 -7.35 -6.84
C SER A 249 14.36 -8.30 -8.05
N GLY A 250 13.27 -8.98 -8.44
CA GLY A 250 13.27 -9.92 -9.58
C GLY A 250 13.74 -11.32 -9.22
N LYS A 251 13.64 -11.69 -7.96
CA LYS A 251 13.95 -13.03 -7.46
C LYS A 251 12.68 -13.81 -7.14
N MET A 252 12.83 -15.09 -6.88
CA MET A 252 11.83 -16.01 -6.37
C MET A 252 12.43 -16.90 -5.28
N LEU A 253 11.59 -17.61 -4.53
CA LEU A 253 12.10 -18.57 -3.54
C LEU A 253 12.94 -19.65 -4.20
N HIS A 254 14.08 -19.95 -3.59
CA HIS A 254 14.87 -21.10 -3.97
C HIS A 254 14.18 -22.38 -3.46
N ARG A 255 14.05 -23.36 -4.36
CA ARG A 255 13.39 -24.64 -4.09
C ARG A 255 14.32 -25.81 -4.44
N ASN A 256 14.18 -26.91 -3.71
CA ASN A 256 14.81 -28.17 -4.02
C ASN A 256 14.12 -28.88 -5.21
N ASP A 257 14.61 -30.04 -5.58
CA ASP A 257 14.08 -30.82 -6.72
C ASP A 257 12.65 -31.32 -6.47
N GLU A 258 12.19 -31.39 -5.22
CA GLU A 258 10.84 -31.74 -4.81
C GLU A 258 9.89 -30.52 -4.84
N GLY A 259 10.39 -29.31 -5.11
CA GLY A 259 9.63 -28.07 -5.16
C GLY A 259 9.45 -27.40 -3.80
N GLU A 260 10.07 -27.90 -2.75
CA GLU A 260 10.01 -27.32 -1.41
C GLU A 260 11.00 -26.17 -1.27
N ARG A 261 10.62 -25.13 -0.52
CA ARG A 261 11.49 -23.98 -0.20
C ARG A 261 12.75 -24.44 0.52
N ILE A 262 13.90 -23.96 0.08
CA ILE A 262 15.12 -24.01 0.88
C ILE A 262 14.90 -23.12 2.11
N LEU A 263 14.93 -23.75 3.28
CA LEU A 263 14.59 -23.06 4.53
C LEU A 263 15.71 -22.07 4.90
N PRO A 264 15.38 -20.82 5.24
CA PRO A 264 16.35 -19.78 5.56
C PRO A 264 16.85 -19.88 7.01
N TYR A 265 17.00 -21.09 7.52
CA TYR A 265 17.58 -21.33 8.83
C TYR A 265 18.31 -22.68 8.86
N SER A 266 19.28 -22.77 9.74
CA SER A 266 19.96 -24.01 10.09
C SER A 266 20.00 -24.20 11.61
N ILE A 267 20.17 -25.44 12.02
CA ILE A 267 20.43 -25.75 13.42
C ILE A 267 21.94 -25.56 13.65
N LYS A 268 22.31 -24.77 14.67
CA LYS A 268 23.71 -24.52 15.00
C LYS A 268 24.51 -25.83 15.21
N PRO A 269 25.78 -25.87 14.85
CA PRO A 269 26.61 -27.10 14.87
C PRO A 269 26.59 -27.83 16.23
N GLU A 270 26.56 -27.11 17.33
CA GLU A 270 26.49 -27.67 18.69
C GLU A 270 25.20 -28.41 18.99
N TYR A 271 24.18 -28.22 18.15
CA TYR A 271 22.86 -28.86 18.29
C TYR A 271 22.52 -29.79 17.13
N GLN A 272 23.47 -30.09 16.25
CA GLN A 272 23.27 -31.01 15.14
C GLN A 272 22.77 -32.39 15.61
N GLY A 273 21.86 -32.97 14.82
CA GLY A 273 21.20 -34.24 15.14
C GLY A 273 20.01 -34.10 16.08
N LYS A 274 19.69 -32.89 16.53
CA LYS A 274 18.46 -32.61 17.28
C LYS A 274 17.35 -32.17 16.33
N THR A 275 16.14 -32.62 16.63
CA THR A 275 14.95 -32.14 15.93
C THR A 275 14.53 -30.76 16.46
N LEU A 276 13.69 -30.02 15.74
CA LEU A 276 13.05 -28.81 16.28
C LEU A 276 12.33 -29.09 17.61
N ARG A 277 11.82 -30.29 17.77
CA ARG A 277 11.22 -30.76 19.03
C ARG A 277 12.25 -30.86 20.15
N ASP A 278 13.42 -31.43 19.86
CA ASP A 278 14.52 -31.53 20.84
C ASP A 278 15.07 -30.15 21.19
N ILE A 279 15.07 -29.22 20.23
CA ILE A 279 15.47 -27.84 20.43
C ILE A 279 14.47 -27.11 21.32
N ARG A 280 13.19 -27.23 21.04
CA ARG A 280 12.13 -26.76 21.93
C ARG A 280 12.33 -27.29 23.36
N GLN A 281 12.79 -28.49 23.48
CA GLN A 281 13.08 -29.14 24.73
C GLN A 281 14.29 -28.51 25.44
N ALA A 282 15.38 -28.28 24.79
CA ALA A 282 16.58 -27.70 25.39
C ALA A 282 16.43 -26.22 25.82
N ILE A 283 15.47 -25.53 25.22
CA ILE A 283 15.16 -24.12 25.45
C ILE A 283 14.75 -23.80 26.87
N VAL A 284 14.05 -24.70 27.54
CA VAL A 284 13.48 -24.46 28.86
C VAL A 284 14.54 -24.50 29.98
N VAL A 285 15.67 -25.17 29.73
CA VAL A 285 16.72 -25.36 30.77
C VAL A 285 17.60 -24.12 30.96
N LYS A 286 17.69 -23.21 29.98
CA LYS A 286 18.72 -22.16 29.99
C LYS A 286 18.28 -20.76 30.42
N GLY A 287 17.02 -20.50 30.71
CA GLY A 287 16.56 -19.16 31.07
C GLY A 287 15.24 -18.74 30.46
N THR A 288 15.05 -17.47 30.15
CA THR A 288 13.79 -16.96 29.61
C THR A 288 13.55 -17.48 28.21
N TYR A 289 12.34 -17.91 27.93
CA TYR A 289 11.87 -18.50 26.66
C TYR A 289 12.20 -17.64 25.41
N LYS A 290 12.45 -16.35 25.59
CA LYS A 290 12.82 -15.41 24.52
C LYS A 290 14.29 -15.55 24.07
N ASP A 291 15.19 -15.89 24.97
CA ASP A 291 16.63 -15.83 24.70
C ASP A 291 17.18 -17.10 24.04
N ILE A 292 16.43 -18.17 24.10
CA ILE A 292 16.92 -19.52 23.82
C ILE A 292 16.74 -19.92 22.34
N TYR A 293 15.66 -19.49 21.67
CA TYR A 293 15.51 -19.80 20.24
C TYR A 293 16.56 -19.11 19.37
N MET A 294 16.98 -17.90 19.75
CA MET A 294 18.09 -17.22 19.09
C MET A 294 19.42 -17.99 19.26
N ASP A 295 19.53 -18.82 20.30
CA ASP A 295 20.73 -19.64 20.52
C ASP A 295 20.77 -20.93 19.68
N PHE A 296 19.65 -21.43 19.20
CA PHE A 296 19.58 -22.72 18.51
C PHE A 296 19.60 -22.64 16.99
N LEU A 297 18.99 -21.58 16.45
CA LEU A 297 18.83 -21.41 15.01
C LEU A 297 19.68 -20.25 14.53
N ASP A 298 20.40 -20.49 13.46
CA ASP A 298 21.00 -19.44 12.64
C ASP A 298 20.08 -19.19 11.46
N TYR A 299 19.59 -17.95 11.34
CA TYR A 299 18.85 -17.53 10.17
C TYR A 299 19.82 -17.03 9.11
N ASP A 300 19.79 -17.67 7.94
CA ASP A 300 20.58 -17.28 6.78
C ASP A 300 19.71 -17.27 5.52
N PHE A 301 19.50 -16.09 4.98
CA PHE A 301 18.71 -15.87 3.77
C PHE A 301 19.55 -15.85 2.50
N THR A 302 20.86 -16.11 2.58
CA THR A 302 21.78 -15.99 1.43
C THR A 302 21.37 -16.91 0.28
N ASP A 303 21.05 -18.16 0.57
CA ASP A 303 20.63 -19.17 -0.42
C ASP A 303 19.10 -19.31 -0.54
N ALA A 304 18.34 -18.45 0.14
CA ALA A 304 16.88 -18.54 0.17
C ALA A 304 16.21 -18.11 -1.16
N TYR A 305 16.94 -17.44 -2.03
CA TYR A 305 16.40 -16.83 -3.25
C TYR A 305 17.27 -17.10 -4.47
N VAL A 306 16.61 -17.31 -5.60
CA VAL A 306 17.24 -17.41 -6.93
C VAL A 306 16.65 -16.36 -7.87
N ALA A 307 17.33 -16.09 -8.99
CA ALA A 307 16.78 -15.25 -10.04
C ALA A 307 15.47 -15.87 -10.57
N ASP A 308 14.44 -15.07 -10.70
CA ASP A 308 13.17 -15.52 -11.26
C ASP A 308 13.28 -15.66 -12.78
N ALA A 309 13.20 -16.87 -13.29
CA ALA A 309 13.27 -17.13 -14.74
C ALA A 309 12.11 -16.48 -15.53
N GLN A 310 11.04 -16.06 -14.85
CA GLN A 310 9.89 -15.39 -15.44
C GLN A 310 9.93 -13.86 -15.25
N ASP A 311 10.99 -13.33 -14.66
CA ASP A 311 11.18 -11.89 -14.47
C ASP A 311 11.27 -11.15 -15.80
N THR A 312 10.39 -10.18 -16.01
CA THR A 312 10.38 -9.34 -17.21
C THR A 312 11.12 -8.01 -17.03
N GLY A 313 11.73 -7.79 -15.88
CA GLY A 313 12.58 -6.64 -15.60
C GLY A 313 11.92 -5.48 -14.87
N HIS A 314 10.68 -5.63 -14.37
CA HIS A 314 10.09 -4.65 -13.46
C HIS A 314 10.80 -4.67 -12.11
N ARG A 315 10.98 -3.48 -11.53
CA ARG A 315 11.56 -3.26 -10.20
C ARG A 315 10.64 -2.32 -9.42
N PRO A 316 9.55 -2.84 -8.86
CA PRO A 316 8.67 -2.05 -7.99
C PRO A 316 9.38 -1.68 -6.70
N GLY A 317 8.90 -0.63 -6.05
CA GLY A 317 9.20 -0.34 -4.65
C GLY A 317 8.43 -1.25 -3.70
N VAL A 318 8.69 -1.11 -2.40
CA VAL A 318 7.92 -1.74 -1.32
C VAL A 318 7.20 -0.68 -0.49
N TYR A 319 5.98 -0.98 -0.06
CA TYR A 319 5.14 -0.11 0.75
C TYR A 319 4.78 -0.88 2.03
N LEU A 320 5.31 -0.46 3.18
CA LEU A 320 5.42 -1.28 4.39
C LEU A 320 4.56 -0.72 5.53
N GLU A 321 3.53 -1.43 5.94
CA GLU A 321 2.70 -1.03 7.08
C GLU A 321 3.23 -1.57 8.40
N PHE A 322 3.48 -0.69 9.36
CA PHE A 322 3.66 -1.07 10.74
C PHE A 322 2.29 -1.30 11.39
N LYS A 323 1.99 -2.55 11.64
CA LYS A 323 0.73 -2.94 12.32
C LYS A 323 0.84 -2.68 13.83
N GLU A 324 -0.21 -2.95 14.52
CA GLU A 324 -0.52 -2.66 15.92
C GLU A 324 0.71 -2.73 16.86
N PRO A 325 1.19 -1.61 17.39
CA PRO A 325 2.34 -1.58 18.30
C PRO A 325 2.04 -2.23 19.66
N GLU A 326 0.75 -2.44 19.98
CA GLU A 326 0.31 -3.08 21.24
C GLU A 326 0.64 -4.57 21.29
N VAL A 327 0.69 -5.24 20.13
CA VAL A 327 0.98 -6.68 20.02
C VAL A 327 2.36 -6.97 19.47
N ASN A 328 2.97 -6.00 18.78
CA ASN A 328 4.30 -6.13 18.22
C ASN A 328 5.38 -5.57 19.18
N PRO A 329 6.63 -6.03 19.09
CA PRO A 329 7.69 -5.56 19.99
C PRO A 329 8.02 -4.09 19.74
N GLU A 330 8.37 -3.36 20.82
CA GLU A 330 8.71 -1.92 20.77
C GLU A 330 9.85 -1.54 19.81
N ASN A 331 10.68 -2.49 19.41
CA ASN A 331 11.78 -2.28 18.47
C ASN A 331 11.48 -2.76 17.04
N MET A 332 10.22 -2.93 16.68
CA MET A 332 9.83 -3.42 15.35
C MET A 332 10.33 -2.49 14.24
N GLU A 333 10.17 -1.19 14.40
CA GLU A 333 10.60 -0.18 13.41
C GLU A 333 12.13 -0.18 13.23
N GLN A 334 12.89 -0.40 14.32
CA GLN A 334 14.34 -0.55 14.24
C GLN A 334 14.74 -1.84 13.50
N ARG A 335 14.02 -2.94 13.72
CA ARG A 335 14.27 -4.20 12.99
C ARG A 335 14.02 -4.04 11.49
N VAL A 336 12.97 -3.32 11.11
CA VAL A 336 12.69 -3.01 9.70
C VAL A 336 13.82 -2.16 9.13
N TYR A 337 14.29 -1.12 9.85
CA TYR A 337 15.44 -0.32 9.44
C TYR A 337 16.68 -1.18 9.19
N ASP A 338 17.01 -2.09 10.11
CA ASP A 338 18.18 -2.96 10.03
C ASP A 338 18.07 -3.96 8.85
N ILE A 339 16.87 -4.49 8.58
CA ILE A 339 16.61 -5.34 7.41
C ILE A 339 16.80 -4.54 6.13
N LEU A 340 16.19 -3.37 6.01
CA LEU A 340 16.36 -2.50 4.84
C LEU A 340 17.83 -2.15 4.60
N ASP A 341 18.60 -1.92 5.67
CA ASP A 341 20.02 -1.64 5.58
C ASP A 341 20.81 -2.85 5.09
N SER A 342 20.59 -4.03 5.67
CA SER A 342 21.28 -5.27 5.28
C SER A 342 20.98 -5.67 3.84
N GLU A 343 19.74 -5.47 3.36
CA GLU A 343 19.33 -5.76 1.98
C GLU A 343 19.70 -4.64 0.98
N GLY A 344 20.27 -3.54 1.44
CA GLY A 344 20.64 -2.40 0.57
C GLY A 344 19.46 -1.55 0.13
N TRP A 345 18.35 -1.63 0.83
CA TRP A 345 17.12 -0.89 0.55
C TRP A 345 16.98 0.38 1.39
N ASN A 346 17.80 0.59 2.39
CA ASN A 346 17.76 1.80 3.22
C ASN A 346 18.39 2.99 2.48
N ILE A 347 17.56 3.92 2.02
CA ILE A 347 18.01 5.11 1.28
C ILE A 347 18.81 6.10 2.15
N ILE A 348 18.71 6.00 3.48
CA ILE A 348 19.46 6.85 4.41
C ILE A 348 20.94 6.50 4.42
N THR A 349 21.26 5.20 4.40
CA THR A 349 22.61 4.65 4.44
C THR A 349 23.18 4.38 3.07
N ARG A 350 22.30 4.04 2.11
CA ARG A 350 22.64 3.76 0.71
C ARG A 350 21.72 4.54 -0.24
N PRO A 351 22.00 5.84 -0.45
CA PRO A 351 21.22 6.67 -1.36
C PRO A 351 21.15 6.06 -2.76
N ALA A 352 19.99 6.16 -3.37
CA ALA A 352 19.81 5.71 -4.75
C ALA A 352 20.54 6.63 -5.73
N THR A 353 21.00 6.05 -6.83
CA THR A 353 21.68 6.80 -7.91
C THR A 353 20.77 6.99 -9.12
N GLU A 354 19.71 6.20 -9.25
CA GLU A 354 18.72 6.30 -10.31
C GLU A 354 17.55 7.19 -9.85
N THR A 355 17.02 7.98 -10.77
CA THR A 355 15.90 8.90 -10.51
C THR A 355 14.68 8.62 -11.36
N ALA A 356 14.84 7.89 -12.47
CA ALA A 356 13.76 7.59 -13.38
C ALA A 356 12.88 6.46 -12.82
N PHE A 357 11.61 6.74 -12.58
CA PHE A 357 10.63 5.75 -12.09
C PHE A 357 10.29 4.68 -13.14
N TYR A 358 10.47 5.00 -14.41
CA TYR A 358 10.17 4.10 -15.53
C TYR A 358 11.32 4.12 -16.53
N VAL A 359 11.69 2.94 -17.02
CA VAL A 359 12.76 2.77 -18.02
C VAL A 359 12.32 1.73 -19.05
N ASN A 360 12.27 2.09 -20.33
CA ASN A 360 11.93 1.17 -21.43
C ASN A 360 10.64 0.36 -21.21
N GLY A 361 9.59 1.00 -20.72
CA GLY A 361 8.31 0.35 -20.45
C GLY A 361 8.28 -0.49 -19.16
N LYS A 362 9.29 -0.40 -18.32
CA LYS A 362 9.38 -1.15 -17.05
C LYS A 362 9.37 -0.21 -15.86
N VAL A 363 8.70 -0.63 -14.81
CA VAL A 363 8.78 0.02 -13.49
C VAL A 363 10.21 -0.09 -12.98
N ASN A 364 10.74 1.00 -12.46
CA ASN A 364 12.10 1.12 -11.95
C ASN A 364 12.16 1.77 -10.55
N VAL A 365 11.03 1.93 -9.91
CA VAL A 365 10.87 2.60 -8.59
C VAL A 365 11.80 2.00 -7.55
N GLY A 366 11.95 0.66 -7.52
CA GLY A 366 12.83 -0.07 -6.60
C GLY A 366 14.32 0.25 -6.71
N ARG A 367 14.74 1.06 -7.69
CA ARG A 367 16.12 1.55 -7.84
C ARG A 367 16.28 3.04 -7.55
N THR A 368 15.18 3.72 -7.28
CA THR A 368 15.15 5.17 -6.99
C THR A 368 15.11 5.43 -5.48
N SER A 369 15.15 6.70 -5.09
CA SER A 369 14.94 7.11 -3.70
C SER A 369 13.52 6.82 -3.18
N GLY A 370 12.58 6.55 -4.07
CA GLY A 370 11.21 6.15 -3.74
C GLY A 370 11.03 4.65 -3.50
N LYS A 371 12.10 3.85 -3.46
CA LYS A 371 12.00 2.38 -3.37
C LYS A 371 11.33 1.85 -2.10
N VAL A 372 11.24 2.64 -1.04
CA VAL A 372 10.55 2.30 0.22
C VAL A 372 9.61 3.41 0.60
N ILE A 373 8.38 3.06 0.87
CA ILE A 373 7.41 3.90 1.58
C ILE A 373 7.01 3.15 2.85
N LEU A 374 7.00 3.85 3.97
CA LEU A 374 6.50 3.34 5.25
C LEU A 374 5.07 3.81 5.45
N GLN A 375 4.25 3.05 6.18
CA GLN A 375 2.90 3.48 6.53
C GLN A 375 2.46 2.94 7.88
N THR A 376 1.44 3.56 8.47
CA THR A 376 0.77 3.06 9.67
C THR A 376 -0.53 3.81 9.93
N PHE A 377 -1.47 3.15 10.60
CA PHE A 377 -2.63 3.77 11.25
C PHE A 377 -2.29 4.29 12.65
N SER A 378 -1.25 3.76 13.28
CA SER A 378 -0.92 4.02 14.67
C SER A 378 -0.11 5.30 14.85
N ASN A 379 -0.60 6.19 15.72
CA ASN A 379 0.14 7.39 16.15
C ASN A 379 1.47 7.03 16.80
N GLU A 380 1.51 5.96 17.58
CA GLU A 380 2.72 5.50 18.26
C GLU A 380 3.75 4.94 17.26
N ALA A 381 3.32 4.09 16.32
CA ALA A 381 4.22 3.56 15.28
C ALA A 381 4.73 4.69 14.35
N LEU A 382 3.89 5.69 14.04
CA LEU A 382 4.30 6.87 13.28
C LEU A 382 5.42 7.64 14.00
N ARG A 383 5.23 7.90 15.31
CA ARG A 383 6.21 8.59 16.16
C ARG A 383 7.53 7.80 16.28
N ARG A 384 7.45 6.47 16.47
CA ARG A 384 8.63 5.58 16.53
C ARG A 384 9.37 5.56 15.19
N SER A 385 8.65 5.47 14.08
CA SER A 385 9.22 5.52 12.74
C SER A 385 9.95 6.84 12.50
N ASN A 386 9.35 7.97 12.88
CA ASN A 386 10.01 9.27 12.76
C ASN A 386 11.30 9.35 13.61
N ALA A 387 11.30 8.79 14.82
CA ALA A 387 12.50 8.77 15.66
C ALA A 387 13.68 8.02 15.02
N ILE A 388 13.40 6.99 14.21
CA ILE A 388 14.39 6.12 13.55
C ILE A 388 14.74 6.65 12.16
N PHE A 389 13.73 6.87 11.30
CA PHE A 389 13.92 7.26 9.89
C PHE A 389 14.03 8.78 9.69
N LYS A 390 13.67 9.59 10.70
CA LYS A 390 13.87 11.05 10.76
C LYS A 390 13.26 11.83 9.59
N GLY A 391 12.10 11.38 9.10
CA GLY A 391 11.42 11.99 7.96
C GLY A 391 12.19 11.90 6.64
N ARG A 392 13.21 11.04 6.53
CA ARG A 392 14.08 10.91 5.35
C ARG A 392 13.68 9.79 4.39
N VAL A 393 12.65 9.03 4.73
CA VAL A 393 12.00 8.00 3.91
C VAL A 393 10.54 8.39 3.75
N PRO A 394 9.94 8.30 2.56
CA PRO A 394 8.51 8.55 2.39
C PRO A 394 7.69 7.78 3.42
N MET A 395 6.76 8.48 4.08
CA MET A 395 5.92 7.93 5.14
C MET A 395 4.47 8.35 4.90
N CYS A 396 3.55 7.39 4.95
CA CYS A 396 2.11 7.57 4.85
C CYS A 396 1.45 7.42 6.22
N TYR A 397 0.62 8.40 6.59
CA TYR A 397 -0.27 8.27 7.73
C TYR A 397 -1.65 7.85 7.24
N LEU A 398 -2.07 6.64 7.62
CA LEU A 398 -3.35 6.06 7.24
C LEU A 398 -4.46 6.54 8.16
N LEU A 399 -5.63 6.85 7.60
CA LEU A 399 -6.79 7.38 8.33
C LEU A 399 -7.98 6.45 8.19
N TRP A 400 -8.59 6.11 9.34
CA TRP A 400 -9.81 5.33 9.43
C TRP A 400 -10.65 5.75 10.65
N LEU A 401 -11.97 5.90 10.52
CA LEU A 401 -12.84 6.40 11.60
C LEU A 401 -12.93 5.51 12.84
N ASN A 402 -12.81 4.21 12.65
CA ASN A 402 -13.04 3.22 13.71
C ASN A 402 -11.74 2.62 14.25
N ASN A 403 -10.62 3.27 14.02
CA ASN A 403 -9.34 2.78 14.53
C ASN A 403 -9.33 2.89 16.06
N PRO A 404 -9.23 1.76 16.81
CA PRO A 404 -9.20 1.80 18.25
C PRO A 404 -7.87 2.35 18.76
N PRO A 405 -7.85 2.82 19.99
CA PRO A 405 -7.99 4.23 20.29
C PRO A 405 -6.75 4.97 19.80
N LEU A 406 -6.95 5.87 18.86
CA LEU A 406 -5.98 6.93 18.69
C LEU A 406 -5.94 7.67 20.03
N PRO A 407 -4.78 7.89 20.66
CA PRO A 407 -4.69 8.69 21.88
C PRO A 407 -5.22 10.12 21.68
N GLU A 408 -5.38 10.53 20.44
CA GLU A 408 -5.89 11.79 19.97
C GLU A 408 -7.04 11.51 19.00
N ASP A 409 -8.26 11.70 19.46
CA ASP A 409 -9.47 11.58 18.66
C ASP A 409 -9.55 12.79 17.70
N PHE A 410 -8.90 12.69 16.53
CA PHE A 410 -9.12 13.68 15.47
C PHE A 410 -10.55 13.54 14.94
N ALA A 411 -11.26 14.65 14.90
CA ALA A 411 -12.59 14.70 14.30
C ALA A 411 -12.49 14.67 12.76
N LEU A 412 -12.10 13.53 12.20
CA LEU A 412 -11.78 13.36 10.77
C LEU A 412 -12.92 13.71 9.80
N THR A 413 -14.15 13.84 10.31
CA THR A 413 -15.33 14.24 9.54
C THR A 413 -15.57 15.75 9.57
N THR A 414 -14.72 16.54 10.24
CA THR A 414 -14.74 17.99 10.22
C THR A 414 -13.46 18.56 9.58
N PRO A 415 -13.52 19.72 8.91
CA PRO A 415 -12.35 20.33 8.30
C PRO A 415 -11.22 20.60 9.30
N GLU A 416 -11.56 21.09 10.50
CA GLU A 416 -10.61 21.40 11.56
C GLU A 416 -9.89 20.15 12.07
N GLY A 417 -10.65 19.10 12.40
CA GLY A 417 -10.08 17.85 12.90
C GLY A 417 -9.27 17.11 11.84
N PHE A 418 -9.66 17.20 10.56
CA PHE A 418 -8.87 16.64 9.46
C PHE A 418 -7.55 17.41 9.25
N ALA A 419 -7.59 18.75 9.39
CA ALA A 419 -6.39 19.60 9.35
C ALA A 419 -5.44 19.32 10.53
N GLU A 420 -5.99 19.03 11.73
CA GLU A 420 -5.21 18.60 12.88
C GLU A 420 -4.51 17.25 12.62
N ALA A 421 -5.18 16.30 12.01
CA ALA A 421 -4.58 15.00 11.60
C ALA A 421 -3.45 15.21 10.57
N ILE A 422 -3.65 16.07 9.57
CA ILE A 422 -2.60 16.45 8.61
C ILE A 422 -1.40 17.07 9.35
N LYS A 423 -1.65 18.01 10.25
CA LYS A 423 -0.58 18.64 11.03
C LYS A 423 0.17 17.63 11.88
N TYR A 424 -0.53 16.69 12.53
CA TYR A 424 0.08 15.63 13.31
C TYR A 424 0.97 14.73 12.42
N ALA A 425 0.48 14.37 11.25
CA ALA A 425 1.25 13.61 10.27
C ALA A 425 2.55 14.32 9.88
N GLN A 426 2.49 15.61 9.58
CA GLN A 426 3.66 16.44 9.25
C GLN A 426 4.65 16.54 10.41
N ASP A 427 4.16 16.77 11.65
CA ASP A 427 5.00 16.86 12.84
C ASP A 427 5.74 15.56 13.15
N ASN A 428 5.22 14.44 12.65
CA ASN A 428 5.80 13.10 12.78
C ASN A 428 6.43 12.58 11.48
N GLY A 429 6.76 13.46 10.53
CA GLY A 429 7.56 13.14 9.35
C GLY A 429 6.83 12.37 8.27
N ALA A 430 5.49 12.42 8.22
CA ALA A 430 4.72 11.84 7.12
C ALA A 430 4.63 12.81 5.93
N HIS A 431 4.63 12.26 4.74
CA HIS A 431 4.61 12.97 3.45
C HIS A 431 3.35 12.68 2.65
N ILE A 432 2.58 11.68 3.09
CA ILE A 432 1.44 11.12 2.41
C ILE A 432 0.31 10.94 3.42
N ILE A 433 -0.91 11.27 3.04
CA ILE A 433 -2.13 10.89 3.74
C ILE A 433 -2.79 9.74 2.98
N GLY A 434 -3.15 8.67 3.70
CA GLY A 434 -3.83 7.49 3.16
C GLY A 434 -5.24 7.38 3.74
N PRO A 435 -6.24 8.05 3.17
CA PRO A 435 -7.62 8.00 3.68
C PRO A 435 -8.38 6.80 3.13
N SER A 436 -9.36 6.29 3.90
CA SER A 436 -10.31 5.30 3.42
C SER A 436 -11.27 5.89 2.38
N ILE A 437 -11.72 5.06 1.43
CA ILE A 437 -12.76 5.40 0.46
C ILE A 437 -14.01 4.55 0.66
N ALA A 438 -15.18 5.17 0.46
CA ALA A 438 -16.46 4.48 0.50
C ALA A 438 -16.74 3.73 -0.80
N GLY A 439 -17.63 2.76 -0.72
CA GLY A 439 -18.17 2.00 -1.84
C GLY A 439 -17.79 0.53 -1.83
N GLU A 440 -18.65 -0.28 -2.44
CA GLU A 440 -18.43 -1.72 -2.59
C GLU A 440 -17.14 -2.03 -3.38
N PRO A 441 -16.43 -3.09 -3.01
CA PRO A 441 -16.77 -4.11 -2.02
C PRO A 441 -16.29 -3.82 -0.58
N ASN A 442 -15.55 -2.72 -0.33
CA ASN A 442 -14.90 -2.49 0.96
C ASN A 442 -15.87 -2.00 2.06
N ASN A 443 -16.85 -1.21 1.68
CA ASN A 443 -17.83 -0.62 2.59
C ASN A 443 -17.20 0.18 3.76
N TYR A 444 -16.10 0.90 3.47
CA TYR A 444 -15.44 1.77 4.44
C TYR A 444 -16.16 3.11 4.58
N ASP A 445 -15.86 3.82 5.65
CA ASP A 445 -16.26 5.21 5.81
C ASP A 445 -15.53 6.11 4.81
N GLU A 446 -16.22 7.15 4.31
CA GLU A 446 -15.65 8.12 3.39
C GLU A 446 -14.76 9.12 4.13
N LEU A 447 -13.46 9.03 3.92
CA LEU A 447 -12.47 10.00 4.39
C LEU A 447 -11.70 10.68 3.25
N ASN A 448 -12.16 10.48 2.01
CA ASN A 448 -11.58 11.13 0.82
C ASN A 448 -12.61 11.95 0.06
N ALA A 449 -13.53 12.61 0.76
CA ALA A 449 -14.43 13.58 0.17
C ALA A 449 -13.65 14.76 -0.43
N SER A 450 -14.26 15.52 -1.36
CA SER A 450 -13.59 16.58 -2.10
C SER A 450 -12.84 17.58 -1.21
N TRP A 451 -13.43 17.97 -0.08
CA TRP A 451 -12.80 18.90 0.86
C TRP A 451 -11.61 18.28 1.60
N GLN A 452 -11.63 16.97 1.93
CA GLN A 452 -10.52 16.25 2.57
C GLN A 452 -9.33 16.13 1.62
N ALA A 453 -9.59 15.67 0.40
CA ALA A 453 -8.57 15.61 -0.65
C ALA A 453 -7.98 16.98 -0.96
N GLN A 454 -8.81 18.05 -0.96
CA GLN A 454 -8.35 19.42 -1.15
C GLN A 454 -7.45 19.88 0.00
N LEU A 455 -7.80 19.62 1.26
CA LEU A 455 -6.95 19.96 2.42
C LEU A 455 -5.59 19.22 2.33
N THR A 456 -5.60 17.93 2.00
CA THR A 456 -4.38 17.16 1.78
C THR A 456 -3.51 17.80 0.70
N ARG A 457 -4.08 18.17 -0.42
CA ARG A 457 -3.35 18.81 -1.52
C ARG A 457 -2.83 20.20 -1.16
N CYS A 458 -3.64 21.01 -0.47
CA CYS A 458 -3.22 22.35 0.02
C CYS A 458 -2.06 22.24 1.02
N SER A 459 -1.96 21.15 1.77
CA SER A 459 -0.81 20.89 2.65
C SER A 459 0.48 20.52 1.91
N GLY A 460 0.40 20.22 0.61
CA GLY A 460 1.50 19.75 -0.20
C GLY A 460 1.83 18.26 -0.02
N MET A 461 1.05 17.51 0.75
CA MET A 461 1.20 16.06 0.92
C MET A 461 0.53 15.31 -0.24
N LEU A 462 1.02 14.09 -0.53
CA LEU A 462 0.36 13.18 -1.47
C LEU A 462 -0.89 12.58 -0.83
N ASN A 463 -1.85 12.23 -1.70
CA ASN A 463 -3.09 11.56 -1.33
C ASN A 463 -3.10 10.14 -1.91
N HIS A 464 -2.95 9.12 -1.05
CA HIS A 464 -2.95 7.69 -1.42
C HIS A 464 -4.11 6.97 -0.76
N PRO A 465 -5.33 7.10 -1.28
CA PRO A 465 -6.52 6.46 -0.69
C PRO A 465 -6.52 4.95 -0.89
N TYR A 466 -7.27 4.24 -0.03
CA TYR A 466 -7.42 2.79 0.00
C TYR A 466 -8.89 2.37 0.19
N THR A 467 -9.37 1.26 -0.35
CA THR A 467 -8.74 0.37 -1.32
C THR A 467 -9.62 0.30 -2.58
N PHE A 468 -9.00 0.34 -3.74
CA PHE A 468 -9.69 0.33 -5.03
C PHE A 468 -9.86 -1.10 -5.55
N ASP A 469 -11.08 -1.43 -5.99
CA ASP A 469 -11.46 -2.72 -6.57
C ASP A 469 -12.19 -2.57 -7.91
N THR A 470 -12.74 -1.41 -8.19
CA THR A 470 -13.61 -1.17 -9.35
C THR A 470 -13.19 0.05 -10.15
N GLN A 471 -13.56 0.06 -11.43
CA GLN A 471 -13.37 1.24 -12.27
C GLN A 471 -14.25 2.42 -11.84
N GLU A 472 -15.37 2.16 -11.17
CA GLU A 472 -16.22 3.23 -10.62
C GLU A 472 -15.53 3.99 -9.51
N GLN A 473 -14.87 3.28 -8.59
CA GLN A 473 -14.03 3.90 -7.56
C GLN A 473 -12.89 4.70 -8.21
N MET A 474 -12.21 4.14 -9.22
CA MET A 474 -11.17 4.86 -9.95
C MET A 474 -11.69 6.15 -10.58
N ARG A 475 -12.85 6.09 -11.24
CA ARG A 475 -13.50 7.27 -11.85
C ARG A 475 -13.84 8.33 -10.80
N LYS A 476 -14.38 7.91 -9.66
CA LYS A 476 -14.77 8.83 -8.59
C LYS A 476 -13.58 9.56 -7.96
N TYR A 477 -12.47 8.86 -7.71
CA TYR A 477 -11.39 9.38 -6.88
C TYR A 477 -10.12 9.77 -7.66
N VAL A 478 -9.94 9.30 -8.88
CA VAL A 478 -8.74 9.54 -9.70
C VAL A 478 -9.01 10.44 -10.90
N ASP A 479 -10.19 10.32 -11.52
CA ASP A 479 -10.52 11.09 -12.72
C ASP A 479 -10.87 12.54 -12.38
N THR A 480 -9.97 13.47 -12.77
CA THR A 480 -10.19 14.90 -12.59
C THR A 480 -11.10 15.51 -13.67
N ALA A 481 -11.30 14.84 -14.79
CA ALA A 481 -12.11 15.37 -15.90
C ALA A 481 -13.60 15.35 -15.60
N GLU A 482 -14.06 14.43 -14.78
CA GLU A 482 -15.45 14.35 -14.31
C GLU A 482 -15.69 15.08 -12.96
N GLY A 483 -14.71 15.88 -12.51
CA GLY A 483 -14.76 16.55 -11.21
C GLY A 483 -14.40 15.62 -10.05
N GLY A 484 -13.78 14.50 -10.35
CA GLY A 484 -13.24 13.57 -9.37
C GLY A 484 -12.09 14.18 -8.57
N ILE A 485 -11.79 13.55 -7.47
CA ILE A 485 -10.72 13.94 -6.57
C ILE A 485 -9.44 13.31 -7.08
N ALA A 486 -8.45 14.11 -7.43
CA ALA A 486 -7.17 13.60 -7.89
C ALA A 486 -6.45 12.87 -6.74
N ALA A 487 -6.49 11.56 -6.73
CA ALA A 487 -5.60 10.74 -5.94
C ALA A 487 -4.22 10.70 -6.61
N ASP A 488 -3.17 10.86 -5.83
CA ASP A 488 -1.79 10.86 -6.32
C ASP A 488 -1.22 9.42 -6.41
N GLY A 489 -1.89 8.47 -5.78
CA GLY A 489 -1.67 7.02 -5.86
C GLY A 489 -2.92 6.27 -5.42
N CYS A 490 -2.96 4.97 -5.61
CA CYS A 490 -4.09 4.15 -5.18
C CYS A 490 -3.64 2.77 -4.69
N PHE A 491 -4.08 2.41 -3.49
CA PHE A 491 -4.00 1.01 -3.04
C PHE A 491 -5.10 0.21 -3.74
N THR A 492 -4.72 -0.89 -4.36
CA THR A 492 -5.68 -1.67 -5.15
C THR A 492 -5.50 -3.18 -4.99
N ASN A 493 -6.62 -3.90 -4.84
CA ASN A 493 -6.66 -5.35 -4.95
C ASN A 493 -6.61 -5.82 -6.41
N ARG A 494 -6.74 -4.88 -7.36
CA ARG A 494 -6.85 -5.09 -8.81
C ARG A 494 -5.86 -4.22 -9.57
N SER A 495 -4.55 -4.50 -9.43
CA SER A 495 -3.51 -3.73 -10.16
C SER A 495 -3.73 -3.74 -11.67
N ASP A 496 -4.27 -4.83 -12.23
CA ASP A 496 -4.65 -4.94 -13.63
C ASP A 496 -5.66 -3.86 -14.05
N LEU A 497 -6.74 -3.68 -13.28
CA LEU A 497 -7.76 -2.67 -13.56
C LEU A 497 -7.24 -1.26 -13.36
N SER A 498 -6.51 -1.03 -12.28
CA SER A 498 -5.99 0.30 -11.95
C SER A 498 -4.95 0.76 -12.99
N LEU A 499 -4.03 -0.10 -13.41
CA LEU A 499 -3.08 0.19 -14.49
C LEU A 499 -3.78 0.51 -15.80
N GLN A 500 -4.78 -0.30 -16.18
CA GLN A 500 -5.54 -0.08 -17.40
C GLN A 500 -6.28 1.27 -17.34
N TYR A 501 -6.90 1.58 -16.19
CA TYR A 501 -7.59 2.85 -15.99
C TYR A 501 -6.64 4.05 -16.14
N MET A 502 -5.46 4.01 -15.50
CA MET A 502 -4.46 5.07 -15.60
C MET A 502 -4.00 5.30 -17.05
N ILE A 503 -3.84 4.23 -17.82
CA ILE A 503 -3.46 4.31 -19.24
C ILE A 503 -4.59 4.92 -20.06
N ASP A 504 -5.81 4.42 -19.93
CA ASP A 504 -6.97 4.84 -20.74
C ASP A 504 -7.34 6.30 -20.50
N ASN A 505 -7.11 6.81 -19.29
CA ASN A 505 -7.36 8.20 -18.91
C ASN A 505 -6.14 9.12 -19.06
N GLY A 506 -5.05 8.63 -19.66
CA GLY A 506 -3.90 9.44 -20.01
C GLY A 506 -3.06 9.91 -18.81
N LEU A 507 -3.14 9.19 -17.69
CA LEU A 507 -2.35 9.44 -16.48
C LEU A 507 -1.05 8.62 -16.47
N ARG A 508 -0.87 7.71 -17.43
CA ARG A 508 0.31 6.87 -17.56
C ARG A 508 0.79 6.78 -19.01
N GLY A 509 2.11 6.74 -19.19
CA GLY A 509 2.74 6.64 -20.50
C GLY A 509 2.74 7.97 -21.29
N ARG A 510 2.77 9.13 -20.61
CA ARG A 510 2.73 10.47 -21.21
C ARG A 510 3.78 11.40 -20.59
N SER A 511 4.13 12.45 -21.36
CA SER A 511 5.08 13.50 -20.94
C SER A 511 4.43 14.84 -20.62
N ASP A 512 3.10 14.94 -20.72
CA ASP A 512 2.35 16.19 -20.67
C ASP A 512 1.22 16.17 -19.64
N ILE A 513 1.34 15.32 -18.60
CA ILE A 513 0.38 15.26 -17.51
C ILE A 513 0.55 16.52 -16.65
N PRO A 514 -0.51 17.29 -16.35
CA PRO A 514 -0.39 18.42 -15.45
C PRO A 514 0.16 17.97 -14.08
N ASP A 515 1.18 18.69 -13.59
CA ASP A 515 1.72 18.42 -12.25
C ASP A 515 0.88 19.16 -11.21
N PRO A 516 0.19 18.47 -10.29
CA PRO A 516 -0.70 19.11 -9.33
C PRO A 516 0.04 19.88 -8.23
N PHE A 517 1.34 19.60 -8.03
CA PHE A 517 2.16 20.25 -7.01
C PHE A 517 3.03 21.37 -7.55
N HIS A 518 3.22 21.45 -8.86
CA HIS A 518 4.01 22.47 -9.53
C HIS A 518 3.18 23.13 -10.64
N PRO A 519 2.29 24.10 -10.29
CA PRO A 519 1.41 24.73 -11.26
C PRO A 519 2.15 25.30 -12.46
N GLY A 520 1.72 24.93 -13.65
CA GLY A 520 2.34 25.34 -14.92
C GLY A 520 3.47 24.43 -15.41
N SER A 521 3.79 23.37 -14.68
CA SER A 521 4.69 22.31 -15.10
C SER A 521 3.92 21.04 -15.51
N THR A 522 4.66 20.08 -16.06
CA THR A 522 4.12 18.76 -16.43
C THR A 522 4.93 17.65 -15.77
N TYR A 523 4.22 16.59 -15.40
CA TYR A 523 4.79 15.34 -14.95
C TYR A 523 5.00 14.41 -16.15
N ASP A 524 6.21 13.89 -16.29
CA ASP A 524 6.59 12.98 -17.37
C ASP A 524 6.75 11.54 -16.86
N ASN A 525 5.85 10.67 -17.28
CA ASN A 525 5.98 9.22 -17.11
C ASN A 525 5.90 8.48 -18.45
N SER A 526 6.31 9.12 -19.55
CA SER A 526 6.23 8.59 -20.92
C SER A 526 6.98 7.27 -21.10
N GLN A 527 7.95 6.98 -20.25
CA GLN A 527 8.69 5.72 -20.23
C GLN A 527 7.93 4.57 -19.56
N ALA A 528 6.79 4.80 -18.92
CA ALA A 528 5.93 3.74 -18.39
C ALA A 528 5.28 2.93 -19.51
N SER A 529 4.98 1.65 -19.27
CA SER A 529 4.23 0.82 -20.22
C SER A 529 2.84 1.40 -20.49
N ARG A 530 2.41 1.31 -21.73
CA ARG A 530 1.02 1.56 -22.17
C ARG A 530 0.24 0.26 -22.39
N ILE A 531 0.79 -0.86 -21.99
CA ILE A 531 0.18 -2.18 -22.16
C ILE A 531 0.14 -2.84 -20.79
N VAL A 532 -1.04 -3.29 -20.38
CA VAL A 532 -1.23 -4.14 -19.21
C VAL A 532 -1.18 -5.58 -19.69
N PRO A 533 -0.33 -6.44 -19.11
CA PRO A 533 -0.30 -7.86 -19.44
C PRO A 533 -1.66 -8.53 -19.13
N ASP A 534 -1.94 -9.63 -19.83
CA ASP A 534 -3.10 -10.47 -19.50
C ASP A 534 -2.93 -11.10 -18.11
N PRO A 535 -3.85 -10.84 -17.16
CA PRO A 535 -3.66 -11.24 -15.77
C PRO A 535 -3.66 -12.77 -15.59
N VAL A 536 -4.50 -13.50 -16.33
CA VAL A 536 -4.57 -14.96 -16.26
C VAL A 536 -3.32 -15.61 -16.83
N LYS A 537 -2.88 -15.15 -18.02
CA LYS A 537 -1.66 -15.68 -18.64
C LYS A 537 -0.42 -15.36 -17.81
N THR A 538 -0.40 -14.20 -17.14
CA THR A 538 0.69 -13.85 -16.23
C THR A 538 0.75 -14.81 -15.07
N LEU A 539 -0.39 -15.14 -14.44
CA LEU A 539 -0.46 -16.11 -13.35
C LEU A 539 0.02 -17.51 -13.81
N GLN A 540 -0.49 -17.99 -14.95
CA GLN A 540 -0.08 -19.27 -15.54
C GLN A 540 1.42 -19.31 -15.85
N ARG A 541 1.98 -18.24 -16.44
CA ARG A 541 3.42 -18.12 -16.74
C ARG A 541 4.28 -18.23 -15.49
N LEU A 542 3.81 -17.69 -14.37
CA LEU A 542 4.49 -17.74 -13.08
C LEU A 542 4.38 -19.13 -12.40
N GLY A 543 3.53 -20.02 -12.92
CA GLY A 543 3.34 -21.38 -12.39
C GLY A 543 2.23 -21.50 -11.34
N TYR A 544 1.29 -20.56 -11.34
CA TYR A 544 0.18 -20.51 -10.37
C TYR A 544 -1.18 -20.74 -11.02
#